data_84dfa73e043befd12b268ca94910c8f8
#
_entry.id   84dfa73e043befd12b268ca94910c8f8
#
_cell.length_a   1.000
_cell.length_b   1.000
_cell.length_c   1.000
_cell.angle_alpha   90.00
_cell.angle_beta   90.00
_cell.angle_gamma   90.00
#
_symmetry.space_group_name_H-M   'P 1'
#
loop_
_entity.id
_entity.type
_entity.pdbx_description
1 polymer ?
#
loop_
_entity_poly.entity_id
_entity_poly.type
_entity_poly.pdbx_seq_one_letter_code
_entity_poly.pdbx_strand_id
1 'polypeptide(L)'
;MYVAVKGGEQAIDNAHALLAKKRRGDTAIAELAVEQIRQQLPLAVARVMSEGSLYDEELAALAIKQAAGDLVEAIFLLRAYRTTLPRFAESLPLDTGAMQLSRRISATFKDVPGGQLLGPTFDYTHRLLDFALLAEGERPGPQVDASASLDNCPRVLGLLGEEGLMTPEIDRGEPVPDLTREPLELPCSRAERLQALARGDEGFLLALGYSTQRGYGRNHPFAGEIRIGTAEVWIEPQELGFPVCLGEIELTECEMVNQFVGESAEQAQFTRGYGLAFGYAERKAMGMALVDRALRAGEYGEEVQGPAQQEEFVLMHCDNVEAAGFVSHLKLPHYVDFQSELELIRKLRQPQAEPAEAHADADADADAETPAKEKRA
;
A
#
# COMPACT_ATOMS: atom_id res chain seq x y z
N MET A 1 0.86 -6.66 -27.26
CA MET A 1 0.51 -7.14 -28.63
C MET A 1 -0.50 -8.27 -28.48
N TYR A 2 -1.76 -8.02 -28.84
CA TYR A 2 -2.79 -9.07 -28.81
C TYR A 2 -2.69 -9.90 -30.07
N VAL A 3 -2.34 -11.16 -29.94
CA VAL A 3 -2.42 -12.11 -31.04
C VAL A 3 -3.85 -12.64 -31.08
N ALA A 4 -4.58 -12.33 -32.16
CA ALA A 4 -5.92 -12.84 -32.37
C ALA A 4 -5.87 -14.37 -32.49
N VAL A 5 -6.39 -15.07 -31.52
CA VAL A 5 -6.55 -16.55 -31.55
C VAL A 5 -7.84 -16.84 -32.30
N LYS A 6 -7.81 -17.64 -33.36
CA LYS A 6 -9.02 -18.10 -34.05
C LYS A 6 -9.98 -18.79 -33.08
N GLY A 7 -11.22 -18.29 -32.98
CA GLY A 7 -12.21 -18.77 -32.01
C GLY A 7 -12.05 -18.19 -30.60
N GLY A 8 -11.11 -17.26 -30.37
CA GLY A 8 -10.84 -16.67 -29.07
C GLY A 8 -11.99 -15.84 -28.51
N GLU A 9 -12.73 -15.11 -29.33
CA GLU A 9 -13.87 -14.29 -28.90
C GLU A 9 -14.95 -15.14 -28.22
N GLN A 10 -15.35 -16.24 -28.82
CA GLN A 10 -16.34 -17.13 -28.23
C GLN A 10 -15.84 -17.77 -26.91
N ALA A 11 -14.55 -18.08 -26.82
CA ALA A 11 -13.96 -18.58 -25.58
C ALA A 11 -13.95 -17.51 -24.49
N ILE A 12 -13.69 -16.25 -24.83
CA ILE A 12 -13.72 -15.10 -23.91
C ILE A 12 -15.14 -14.86 -23.42
N ASP A 13 -16.14 -14.84 -24.31
CA ASP A 13 -17.54 -14.67 -23.94
C ASP A 13 -18.03 -15.79 -23.02
N ASN A 14 -17.66 -17.03 -23.31
CA ASN A 14 -17.95 -18.16 -22.44
C ASN A 14 -17.26 -18.04 -21.08
N ALA A 15 -16.04 -17.53 -21.03
CA ALA A 15 -15.32 -17.28 -19.77
C ALA A 15 -16.03 -16.22 -18.93
N HIS A 16 -16.52 -15.13 -19.54
CA HIS A 16 -17.31 -14.10 -18.86
C HIS A 16 -18.63 -14.69 -18.30
N ALA A 17 -19.33 -15.48 -19.09
CA ALA A 17 -20.56 -16.14 -18.65
C ALA A 17 -20.29 -17.12 -17.47
N LEU A 18 -19.20 -17.87 -17.52
CA LEU A 18 -18.80 -18.77 -16.44
C LEU A 18 -18.41 -18.01 -15.17
N LEU A 19 -17.70 -16.88 -15.30
CA LEU A 19 -17.37 -16.02 -14.18
C LEU A 19 -18.64 -15.47 -13.52
N ALA A 20 -19.58 -14.95 -14.32
CA ALA A 20 -20.86 -14.45 -13.83
C ALA A 20 -21.67 -15.54 -13.10
N LYS A 21 -21.69 -16.76 -13.65
CA LYS A 21 -22.34 -17.91 -13.03
C LYS A 21 -21.66 -18.30 -11.70
N LYS A 22 -20.34 -18.31 -11.67
CA LYS A 22 -19.56 -18.62 -10.46
C LYS A 22 -19.79 -17.57 -9.36
N ARG A 23 -19.79 -16.29 -9.72
CA ARG A 23 -20.07 -15.19 -8.79
C ARG A 23 -21.48 -15.28 -8.21
N ARG A 24 -22.48 -15.62 -9.04
CA ARG A 24 -23.87 -15.79 -8.60
C ARG A 24 -24.02 -16.95 -7.61
N GLY A 25 -23.26 -18.03 -7.79
CA GLY A 25 -23.36 -19.24 -6.99
C GLY A 25 -24.69 -19.99 -7.15
N ASP A 26 -25.09 -20.73 -6.12
CA ASP A 26 -26.37 -21.45 -6.09
C ASP A 26 -27.55 -20.48 -6.12
N THR A 27 -28.43 -20.65 -7.11
CA THR A 27 -29.63 -19.80 -7.29
C THR A 27 -30.73 -20.09 -6.27
N ALA A 28 -30.65 -21.17 -5.51
CA ALA A 28 -31.52 -21.43 -4.38
C ALA A 28 -31.25 -20.55 -3.19
N ILE A 29 -30.02 -19.98 -3.12
CA ILE A 29 -29.60 -19.02 -2.10
C ILE A 29 -29.85 -17.60 -2.65
N ALA A 30 -30.41 -16.72 -1.82
CA ALA A 30 -30.62 -15.32 -2.19
C ALA A 30 -29.29 -14.66 -2.58
N GLU A 31 -29.32 -13.82 -3.62
CA GLU A 31 -28.13 -13.09 -4.03
C GLU A 31 -27.74 -12.05 -2.97
N LEU A 32 -26.45 -11.99 -2.65
CA LEU A 32 -25.91 -11.02 -1.70
C LEU A 32 -26.16 -9.58 -2.21
N ALA A 33 -26.83 -8.76 -1.41
CA ALA A 33 -27.08 -7.36 -1.74
C ALA A 33 -25.85 -6.48 -1.46
N VAL A 34 -25.68 -5.41 -2.22
CA VAL A 34 -24.60 -4.42 -2.00
C VAL A 34 -24.69 -3.83 -0.59
N GLU A 35 -25.92 -3.54 -0.14
CA GLU A 35 -26.17 -3.02 1.20
C GLU A 35 -25.74 -3.97 2.32
N GLN A 36 -25.89 -5.28 2.13
CA GLN A 36 -25.40 -6.26 3.10
C GLN A 36 -23.86 -6.24 3.22
N ILE A 37 -23.17 -6.07 2.10
CA ILE A 37 -21.71 -5.93 2.10
C ILE A 37 -21.32 -4.63 2.81
N ARG A 38 -21.96 -3.52 2.47
CA ARG A 38 -21.69 -2.21 3.07
C ARG A 38 -21.85 -2.25 4.58
N GLN A 39 -22.92 -2.85 5.11
CA GLN A 39 -23.23 -2.86 6.52
C GLN A 39 -22.51 -3.95 7.32
N GLN A 40 -22.22 -5.09 6.71
CA GLN A 40 -21.73 -6.26 7.45
C GLN A 40 -20.24 -6.57 7.19
N LEU A 41 -19.61 -5.92 6.18
CA LEU A 41 -18.18 -6.06 5.87
C LEU A 41 -17.45 -4.70 5.86
N PRO A 42 -17.65 -3.82 6.88
CA PRO A 42 -17.13 -2.46 6.85
C PRO A 42 -15.60 -2.40 6.75
N LEU A 43 -14.87 -3.37 7.32
CA LEU A 43 -13.40 -3.41 7.23
C LEU A 43 -12.91 -3.71 5.81
N ALA A 44 -13.63 -4.54 5.05
CA ALA A 44 -13.32 -4.79 3.66
C ALA A 44 -13.63 -3.55 2.80
N VAL A 45 -14.76 -2.89 3.06
CA VAL A 45 -15.17 -1.64 2.40
C VAL A 45 -14.11 -0.54 2.65
N ALA A 46 -13.70 -0.33 3.90
CA ALA A 46 -12.68 0.64 4.28
C ALA A 46 -11.34 0.38 3.55
N ARG A 47 -10.91 -0.89 3.47
CA ARG A 47 -9.71 -1.27 2.75
C ARG A 47 -9.80 -0.94 1.26
N VAL A 48 -10.92 -1.30 0.61
CA VAL A 48 -11.13 -1.03 -0.81
C VAL A 48 -11.16 0.48 -1.09
N MET A 49 -11.81 1.28 -0.23
CA MET A 49 -11.80 2.74 -0.35
C MET A 49 -10.39 3.32 -0.23
N SER A 50 -9.63 2.91 0.79
CA SER A 50 -8.28 3.43 1.04
C SER A 50 -7.30 3.10 -0.08
N GLU A 51 -7.19 1.82 -0.44
CA GLU A 51 -6.27 1.36 -1.48
C GLU A 51 -6.79 1.73 -2.89
N GLY A 52 -8.11 1.93 -3.04
CA GLY A 52 -8.77 2.44 -4.25
C GLY A 52 -8.68 3.95 -4.44
N SER A 53 -8.28 4.70 -3.40
CA SER A 53 -8.21 6.16 -3.40
C SER A 53 -9.55 6.84 -3.75
N LEU A 54 -10.66 6.27 -3.28
CA LEU A 54 -12.00 6.81 -3.47
C LEU A 54 -12.85 6.50 -2.24
N TYR A 55 -13.29 7.53 -1.54
CA TYR A 55 -14.20 7.40 -0.42
C TYR A 55 -15.64 7.32 -0.91
N ASP A 56 -16.14 6.12 -1.07
CA ASP A 56 -17.53 5.83 -1.40
C ASP A 56 -17.85 4.39 -0.99
N GLU A 57 -18.61 4.23 0.09
CA GLU A 57 -18.93 2.92 0.66
C GLU A 57 -19.78 2.06 -0.27
N GLU A 58 -20.73 2.66 -1.01
CA GLU A 58 -21.60 1.93 -1.92
C GLU A 58 -20.82 1.41 -3.12
N LEU A 59 -19.99 2.25 -3.73
CA LEU A 59 -19.14 1.84 -4.86
C LEU A 59 -18.09 0.81 -4.43
N ALA A 60 -17.51 0.94 -3.25
CA ALA A 60 -16.59 -0.06 -2.71
C ALA A 60 -17.29 -1.41 -2.46
N ALA A 61 -18.48 -1.40 -1.87
CA ALA A 61 -19.28 -2.61 -1.67
C ALA A 61 -19.71 -3.24 -3.00
N LEU A 62 -20.07 -2.42 -4.00
CA LEU A 62 -20.36 -2.89 -5.36
C LEU A 62 -19.14 -3.55 -5.99
N ALA A 63 -17.96 -2.96 -5.87
CA ALA A 63 -16.71 -3.50 -6.39
C ALA A 63 -16.38 -4.86 -5.72
N ILE A 64 -16.56 -4.97 -4.40
CA ILE A 64 -16.39 -6.25 -3.66
C ILE A 64 -17.36 -7.31 -4.19
N LYS A 65 -18.62 -6.96 -4.40
CA LYS A 65 -19.61 -7.89 -4.98
C LYS A 65 -19.21 -8.33 -6.38
N GLN A 66 -18.82 -7.40 -7.23
CA GLN A 66 -18.42 -7.67 -8.63
C GLN A 66 -17.17 -8.56 -8.69
N ALA A 67 -16.21 -8.33 -7.81
CA ALA A 67 -14.99 -9.10 -7.68
C ALA A 67 -15.17 -10.45 -6.96
N ALA A 68 -16.39 -10.83 -6.60
CA ALA A 68 -16.70 -12.06 -5.85
C ALA A 68 -15.92 -12.17 -4.52
N GLY A 69 -15.61 -11.05 -3.87
CA GLY A 69 -14.87 -10.98 -2.60
C GLY A 69 -13.34 -10.88 -2.73
N ASP A 70 -12.79 -10.86 -3.94
CA ASP A 70 -11.37 -10.57 -4.15
C ASP A 70 -11.12 -9.06 -3.98
N LEU A 71 -10.47 -8.69 -2.87
CA LEU A 71 -10.26 -7.27 -2.55
C LEU A 71 -9.27 -6.59 -3.49
N VAL A 72 -8.29 -7.31 -4.05
CA VAL A 72 -7.33 -6.72 -5.01
C VAL A 72 -8.04 -6.36 -6.30
N GLU A 73 -8.88 -7.25 -6.82
CA GLU A 73 -9.72 -6.97 -7.98
C GLU A 73 -10.73 -5.85 -7.70
N ALA A 74 -11.33 -5.82 -6.50
CA ALA A 74 -12.25 -4.76 -6.10
C ALA A 74 -11.55 -3.38 -6.07
N ILE A 75 -10.34 -3.30 -5.54
CA ILE A 75 -9.52 -2.09 -5.53
C ILE A 75 -9.21 -1.63 -6.96
N PHE A 76 -8.84 -2.57 -7.84
CA PHE A 76 -8.59 -2.27 -9.25
C PHE A 76 -9.85 -1.69 -9.93
N LEU A 77 -11.01 -2.32 -9.73
CA LEU A 77 -12.28 -1.84 -10.29
C LEU A 77 -12.64 -0.43 -9.79
N LEU A 78 -12.44 -0.17 -8.51
CA LEU A 78 -12.72 1.14 -7.92
C LEU A 78 -11.76 2.22 -8.46
N ARG A 79 -10.48 1.91 -8.61
CA ARG A 79 -9.50 2.81 -9.24
C ARG A 79 -9.84 3.10 -10.70
N ALA A 80 -10.20 2.08 -11.47
CA ALA A 80 -10.61 2.24 -12.86
C ALA A 80 -11.83 3.14 -12.99
N TYR A 81 -12.84 2.94 -12.13
CA TYR A 81 -14.01 3.82 -12.09
C TYR A 81 -13.64 5.25 -11.71
N ARG A 82 -12.79 5.46 -10.70
CA ARG A 82 -12.34 6.77 -10.27
C ARG A 82 -11.74 7.59 -11.42
N THR A 83 -11.01 6.97 -12.35
CA THR A 83 -10.42 7.66 -13.51
C THR A 83 -11.47 8.23 -14.47
N THR A 84 -12.72 7.78 -14.39
CA THR A 84 -13.83 8.31 -15.21
C THR A 84 -14.49 9.54 -14.58
N LEU A 85 -14.18 9.85 -13.32
CA LEU A 85 -14.77 10.97 -12.61
C LEU A 85 -13.98 12.26 -12.87
N PRO A 86 -14.66 13.38 -13.21
CA PRO A 86 -13.99 14.66 -13.26
C PRO A 86 -13.64 15.15 -11.86
N ARG A 87 -12.51 15.86 -11.71
CA ARG A 87 -12.23 16.58 -10.48
C ARG A 87 -13.12 17.83 -10.44
N PHE A 88 -13.88 17.96 -9.38
CA PHE A 88 -14.74 19.12 -9.15
C PHE A 88 -13.98 20.24 -8.43
N ALA A 89 -13.32 19.89 -7.32
CA ALA A 89 -12.54 20.81 -6.51
C ALA A 89 -11.46 20.05 -5.74
N GLU A 90 -10.62 20.78 -5.02
CA GLU A 90 -9.70 20.27 -4.00
C GLU A 90 -10.27 20.63 -2.63
N SER A 91 -10.18 19.68 -1.68
CA SER A 91 -10.59 19.97 -0.31
C SER A 91 -9.58 20.87 0.38
N LEU A 92 -10.06 21.67 1.31
CA LEU A 92 -9.20 22.27 2.31
C LEU A 92 -8.56 21.15 3.17
N PRO A 93 -7.43 21.41 3.82
CA PRO A 93 -6.85 20.49 4.77
C PRO A 93 -7.86 20.05 5.82
N LEU A 94 -7.99 18.75 6.06
CA LEU A 94 -8.90 18.21 7.06
C LEU A 94 -8.29 18.38 8.45
N ASP A 95 -9.10 18.89 9.39
CA ASP A 95 -8.72 18.96 10.81
C ASP A 95 -9.03 17.64 11.53
N THR A 96 -8.06 16.74 11.52
CA THR A 96 -8.18 15.47 12.27
C THR A 96 -8.12 15.68 13.79
N GLY A 97 -7.73 16.85 14.26
CA GLY A 97 -7.83 17.25 15.67
C GLY A 97 -9.27 17.42 16.13
N ALA A 98 -10.15 17.88 15.24
CA ALA A 98 -11.57 18.08 15.49
C ALA A 98 -12.46 16.87 15.19
N MET A 99 -11.88 15.71 14.87
CA MET A 99 -12.65 14.48 14.62
C MET A 99 -13.68 14.19 15.69
N GLN A 100 -14.90 13.81 15.29
CA GLN A 100 -15.88 13.18 16.16
C GLN A 100 -15.46 11.70 16.39
N LEU A 101 -14.90 11.42 17.57
CA LEU A 101 -14.23 10.17 17.86
C LEU A 101 -15.20 9.02 18.14
N SER A 102 -14.99 7.89 17.46
CA SER A 102 -15.60 6.59 17.77
C SER A 102 -14.63 5.65 18.49
N ARG A 103 -13.32 5.88 18.37
CA ARG A 103 -12.24 5.18 19.08
C ARG A 103 -11.08 6.14 19.31
N ARG A 104 -10.50 6.07 20.53
CA ARG A 104 -9.26 6.78 20.87
C ARG A 104 -8.46 6.00 21.88
N ILE A 105 -7.26 5.58 21.54
CA ILE A 105 -6.36 4.86 22.43
C ILE A 105 -4.94 5.39 22.34
N SER A 106 -4.19 5.24 23.43
CA SER A 106 -2.77 5.52 23.51
C SER A 106 -2.07 4.45 24.34
N ALA A 107 -0.84 4.11 23.96
CA ALA A 107 0.04 3.21 24.68
C ALA A 107 1.16 3.94 25.44
N THR A 108 1.27 5.27 25.31
CA THR A 108 2.38 6.05 25.87
C THR A 108 2.11 6.59 27.26
N PHE A 109 0.87 6.91 27.58
CA PHE A 109 0.50 7.44 28.88
C PHE A 109 -0.65 6.61 29.50
N LYS A 110 -0.58 6.43 30.83
CA LYS A 110 -1.66 5.76 31.57
C LYS A 110 -2.93 6.61 31.57
N ASP A 111 -2.77 7.87 31.87
CA ASP A 111 -3.86 8.84 31.99
C ASP A 111 -3.73 9.84 30.83
N VAL A 112 -4.54 9.62 29.80
CA VAL A 112 -4.55 10.45 28.58
C VAL A 112 -5.50 11.61 28.79
N PRO A 113 -5.07 12.88 28.61
CA PRO A 113 -5.97 14.04 28.69
C PRO A 113 -7.14 13.88 27.71
N GLY A 114 -8.37 14.13 28.18
CA GLY A 114 -9.59 13.86 27.44
C GLY A 114 -10.06 12.40 27.48
N GLY A 115 -9.26 11.47 28.02
CA GLY A 115 -9.62 10.07 28.20
C GLY A 115 -9.36 9.18 26.97
N GLN A 116 -9.68 7.90 27.13
CA GLN A 116 -9.58 6.88 26.08
C GLN A 116 -10.98 6.30 25.81
N LEU A 117 -11.24 5.95 24.56
CA LEU A 117 -12.45 5.33 24.09
C LEU A 117 -12.10 4.06 23.32
N LEU A 118 -12.49 2.89 23.82
CA LEU A 118 -12.16 1.61 23.19
C LEU A 118 -12.81 1.45 21.82
N GLY A 119 -14.05 1.87 21.68
CA GLY A 119 -14.81 1.68 20.45
C GLY A 119 -14.99 0.21 20.05
N PRO A 120 -15.48 -0.07 18.86
CA PRO A 120 -15.56 -1.44 18.33
C PRO A 120 -14.16 -1.97 18.02
N THR A 121 -13.76 -3.08 18.64
CA THR A 121 -12.42 -3.66 18.45
C THR A 121 -12.39 -5.16 18.69
N PHE A 122 -11.47 -5.86 17.99
CA PHE A 122 -11.16 -7.26 18.25
C PHE A 122 -10.13 -7.46 19.38
N ASP A 123 -9.51 -6.41 19.91
CA ASP A 123 -8.34 -6.50 20.79
C ASP A 123 -8.59 -7.32 22.05
N TYR A 124 -9.78 -7.20 22.61
CA TYR A 124 -10.17 -7.88 23.84
C TYR A 124 -11.07 -9.10 23.61
N THR A 125 -11.25 -9.52 22.36
CA THR A 125 -11.96 -10.76 22.04
C THR A 125 -11.06 -11.96 22.24
N HIS A 126 -11.65 -13.12 22.55
CA HIS A 126 -10.89 -14.38 22.70
C HIS A 126 -10.32 -14.93 21.38
N ARG A 127 -10.65 -14.34 20.23
CA ARG A 127 -10.23 -14.79 18.89
C ARG A 127 -10.63 -16.26 18.61
N LEU A 128 -11.73 -16.71 19.17
CA LEU A 128 -12.34 -18.01 18.91
C LEU A 128 -13.45 -17.88 17.88
N LEU A 129 -13.67 -18.95 17.10
CA LEU A 129 -14.81 -19.01 16.21
C LEU A 129 -16.12 -19.03 17.00
N ASP A 130 -17.02 -18.15 16.65
CA ASP A 130 -18.38 -18.11 17.22
C ASP A 130 -19.31 -18.97 16.35
N PHE A 131 -19.49 -20.22 16.75
CA PHE A 131 -20.40 -21.14 16.07
C PHE A 131 -21.86 -20.74 16.16
N ALA A 132 -22.22 -19.83 17.07
CA ALA A 132 -23.58 -19.32 17.12
C ALA A 132 -23.93 -18.48 15.88
N LEU A 133 -22.95 -17.96 15.15
CA LEU A 133 -23.15 -17.27 13.87
C LEU A 133 -23.62 -18.20 12.73
N LEU A 134 -23.55 -19.52 12.92
CA LEU A 134 -24.10 -20.49 11.96
C LEU A 134 -25.63 -20.58 12.00
N ALA A 135 -26.28 -20.11 13.08
CA ALA A 135 -27.72 -20.18 13.20
C ALA A 135 -28.40 -19.21 12.22
N GLU A 136 -29.35 -19.72 11.47
CA GLU A 136 -30.17 -18.95 10.52
C GLU A 136 -31.24 -18.13 11.25
N GLY A 137 -31.69 -17.06 10.61
CA GLY A 137 -32.76 -16.18 11.08
C GLY A 137 -32.28 -14.84 11.61
N GLU A 138 -33.24 -13.95 11.83
CA GLU A 138 -32.97 -12.63 12.38
C GLU A 138 -32.60 -12.71 13.88
N ARG A 139 -31.58 -11.97 14.27
CA ARG A 139 -31.20 -11.82 15.66
C ARG A 139 -31.43 -10.37 16.09
N PRO A 140 -31.92 -10.14 17.32
CA PRO A 140 -31.93 -8.78 17.86
C PRO A 140 -30.49 -8.24 17.89
N GLY A 141 -30.31 -6.99 17.49
CA GLY A 141 -29.03 -6.31 17.63
C GLY A 141 -28.58 -6.29 19.09
N PRO A 142 -27.26 -6.30 19.36
CA PRO A 142 -26.74 -6.18 20.71
C PRO A 142 -27.20 -4.86 21.35
N GLN A 143 -27.54 -4.89 22.62
CA GLN A 143 -27.76 -3.67 23.39
C GLN A 143 -26.41 -3.11 23.77
N VAL A 144 -26.19 -1.85 23.45
CA VAL A 144 -24.98 -1.11 23.79
C VAL A 144 -25.39 0.06 24.67
N ASP A 145 -24.72 0.23 25.79
CA ASP A 145 -24.89 1.43 26.62
C ASP A 145 -24.41 2.65 25.84
N ALA A 146 -25.05 3.79 26.02
CA ALA A 146 -24.68 5.02 25.32
C ALA A 146 -23.18 5.31 25.48
N SER A 147 -22.50 5.47 24.38
CA SER A 147 -21.09 5.79 24.37
C SER A 147 -20.86 7.13 25.07
N ALA A 148 -19.86 7.19 25.95
CA ALA A 148 -19.39 8.45 26.47
C ALA A 148 -18.86 9.31 25.32
N SER A 149 -19.35 10.54 25.20
CA SER A 149 -18.72 11.54 24.33
C SER A 149 -17.44 12.00 24.99
N LEU A 150 -16.34 12.05 24.23
CA LEU A 150 -15.09 12.62 24.69
C LEU A 150 -15.01 14.07 24.22
N ASP A 151 -15.07 15.01 25.15
CA ASP A 151 -14.89 16.41 24.87
C ASP A 151 -13.42 16.81 25.10
N ASN A 152 -12.90 17.68 24.22
CA ASN A 152 -11.56 18.24 24.31
C ASN A 152 -10.43 17.19 24.44
N CYS A 153 -10.15 16.52 23.36
CA CYS A 153 -9.11 15.49 23.28
C CYS A 153 -7.82 16.06 22.63
N PRO A 154 -6.94 16.72 23.40
CA PRO A 154 -5.67 17.21 22.84
C PRO A 154 -4.85 16.05 22.33
N ARG A 155 -4.04 16.31 21.30
CA ARG A 155 -3.15 15.29 20.71
C ARG A 155 -2.13 14.83 21.74
N VAL A 156 -2.00 13.51 21.89
CA VAL A 156 -1.07 12.91 22.86
C VAL A 156 0.38 13.29 22.54
N LEU A 157 0.75 13.33 21.25
CA LEU A 157 2.11 13.72 20.86
C LEU A 157 2.40 15.21 21.11
N GLY A 158 1.37 16.04 21.21
CA GLY A 158 1.50 17.44 21.64
C GLY A 158 2.15 17.57 23.02
N LEU A 159 1.84 16.64 23.94
CA LEU A 159 2.43 16.62 25.28
C LEU A 159 3.97 16.41 25.23
N LEU A 160 4.44 15.53 24.35
CA LEU A 160 5.87 15.30 24.13
C LEU A 160 6.54 16.52 23.49
N GLY A 161 5.82 17.23 22.62
CA GLY A 161 6.29 18.48 22.01
C GLY A 161 6.43 19.61 23.02
N GLU A 162 5.47 19.78 23.95
CA GLU A 162 5.51 20.77 25.03
C GLU A 162 6.68 20.56 25.99
N GLU A 163 7.07 19.31 26.21
CA GLU A 163 8.25 18.95 27.01
C GLU A 163 9.57 19.05 26.22
N GLY A 164 9.52 19.38 24.92
CA GLY A 164 10.71 19.40 24.04
C GLY A 164 11.26 18.01 23.68
N LEU A 165 10.50 16.95 23.96
CA LEU A 165 10.91 15.55 23.74
C LEU A 165 10.60 15.06 22.32
N MET A 166 9.90 15.85 21.51
CA MET A 166 9.60 15.56 20.11
C MET A 166 9.53 16.84 19.30
N THR A 167 10.21 16.85 18.16
CA THR A 167 10.14 18.00 17.24
C THR A 167 8.76 18.09 16.61
N PRO A 168 8.09 19.26 16.68
CA PRO A 168 6.84 19.48 15.97
C PRO A 168 7.05 19.41 14.46
N GLU A 169 6.06 18.85 13.75
CA GLU A 169 6.02 18.97 12.29
C GLU A 169 5.33 20.27 11.92
N ILE A 170 5.93 20.98 10.99
CA ILE A 170 5.45 22.29 10.54
C ILE A 170 5.05 22.13 9.07
N ASP A 171 3.80 22.43 8.77
CA ASP A 171 3.35 22.60 7.39
C ASP A 171 3.99 23.85 6.81
N ARG A 172 4.74 23.72 5.73
CA ARG A 172 5.39 24.80 5.01
C ARG A 172 4.58 25.33 3.84
N GLY A 173 3.39 24.77 3.64
CA GLY A 173 2.52 25.11 2.51
C GLY A 173 3.08 24.70 1.16
N GLU A 174 3.90 23.64 1.11
CA GLU A 174 4.41 23.09 -0.14
C GLU A 174 3.26 22.46 -0.94
N PRO A 175 3.24 22.59 -2.29
CA PRO A 175 2.26 21.91 -3.10
C PRO A 175 2.34 20.40 -2.88
N VAL A 176 1.19 19.75 -2.75
CA VAL A 176 1.09 18.30 -2.59
C VAL A 176 0.71 17.69 -3.93
N PRO A 177 1.61 16.97 -4.61
CA PRO A 177 1.31 16.27 -5.85
C PRO A 177 0.20 15.22 -5.63
N ASP A 178 -0.55 14.93 -6.68
CA ASP A 178 -1.63 13.94 -6.65
C ASP A 178 -1.21 12.66 -7.37
N LEU A 179 -0.76 11.66 -6.64
CA LEU A 179 -0.34 10.35 -7.18
C LEU A 179 -1.45 9.57 -7.90
N THR A 180 -2.68 10.05 -7.87
CA THR A 180 -3.75 9.47 -8.66
C THR A 180 -3.79 10.00 -10.09
N ARG A 181 -3.00 11.03 -10.40
CA ARG A 181 -2.92 11.72 -11.70
C ARG A 181 -1.51 11.86 -12.22
N GLU A 182 -0.55 11.97 -11.32
CA GLU A 182 0.87 12.17 -11.62
C GLU A 182 1.65 10.93 -11.20
N PRO A 183 2.60 10.47 -12.00
CA PRO A 183 3.43 9.34 -11.61
C PRO A 183 4.33 9.73 -10.44
N LEU A 184 4.65 8.74 -9.59
CA LEU A 184 5.64 8.92 -8.52
C LEU A 184 7.03 9.07 -9.14
N GLU A 185 7.73 10.14 -8.77
CA GLU A 185 9.13 10.39 -9.15
C GLU A 185 10.03 10.34 -7.92
N LEU A 186 11.18 9.69 -8.04
CA LEU A 186 12.14 9.55 -6.94
C LEU A 186 13.35 10.51 -7.13
N PRO A 187 13.87 11.13 -6.08
CA PRO A 187 13.38 11.09 -4.69
C PRO A 187 12.10 11.91 -4.53
N CYS A 188 11.18 11.43 -3.71
CA CYS A 188 9.88 12.08 -3.53
C CYS A 188 9.76 12.81 -2.18
N SER A 189 8.80 13.73 -2.11
CA SER A 189 8.45 14.42 -0.87
C SER A 189 7.80 13.45 0.14
N ARG A 190 7.78 13.84 1.41
CA ARG A 190 7.07 13.05 2.43
C ARG A 190 5.58 12.95 2.15
N ALA A 191 4.98 14.00 1.58
CA ALA A 191 3.57 13.99 1.20
C ALA A 191 3.27 12.92 0.15
N GLU A 192 4.13 12.79 -0.87
CA GLU A 192 4.02 11.72 -1.87
C GLU A 192 4.24 10.34 -1.26
N ARG A 193 5.24 10.17 -0.37
CA ARG A 193 5.44 8.92 0.39
C ARG A 193 4.18 8.52 1.14
N LEU A 194 3.58 9.42 1.89
CA LEU A 194 2.36 9.15 2.64
C LEU A 194 1.18 8.79 1.74
N GLN A 195 1.02 9.46 0.60
CA GLN A 195 0.00 9.08 -0.40
C GLN A 195 0.24 7.68 -0.97
N ALA A 196 1.48 7.35 -1.34
CA ALA A 196 1.84 6.03 -1.84
C ALA A 196 1.57 4.94 -0.80
N LEU A 197 1.93 5.16 0.47
CA LEU A 197 1.65 4.25 1.56
C LEU A 197 0.14 4.11 1.82
N ALA A 198 -0.65 5.18 1.73
CA ALA A 198 -2.10 5.12 1.86
C ALA A 198 -2.75 4.25 0.77
N ARG A 199 -2.22 4.26 -0.43
CA ARG A 199 -2.63 3.41 -1.56
C ARG A 199 -2.03 2.00 -1.51
N GLY A 200 -0.96 1.80 -0.74
CA GLY A 200 -0.23 0.55 -0.66
C GLY A 200 -1.02 -0.58 -0.01
N ASP A 201 -0.62 -1.81 -0.27
CA ASP A 201 -1.23 -3.02 0.30
C ASP A 201 -1.06 -3.09 1.83
N GLU A 202 -2.15 -3.29 2.56
CA GLU A 202 -2.13 -3.42 4.02
C GLU A 202 -1.17 -4.53 4.48
N GLY A 203 -1.20 -5.69 3.82
CA GLY A 203 -0.38 -6.84 4.21
C GLY A 203 1.11 -6.60 3.98
N PHE A 204 1.47 -5.94 2.87
CA PHE A 204 2.85 -5.55 2.58
C PHE A 204 3.38 -4.55 3.62
N LEU A 205 2.59 -3.53 3.94
CA LEU A 205 2.98 -2.54 4.96
C LEU A 205 3.10 -3.14 6.35
N LEU A 206 2.22 -4.07 6.72
CA LEU A 206 2.33 -4.82 7.97
C LEU A 206 3.61 -5.65 8.03
N ALA A 207 3.95 -6.35 6.96
CA ALA A 207 5.17 -7.17 6.88
C ALA A 207 6.43 -6.29 7.00
N LEU A 208 6.47 -5.15 6.33
CA LEU A 208 7.58 -4.20 6.44
C LEU A 208 7.65 -3.58 7.84
N GLY A 209 6.54 -3.11 8.40
CA GLY A 209 6.47 -2.60 9.76
C GLY A 209 6.91 -3.65 10.80
N TYR A 210 6.52 -4.91 10.62
CA TYR A 210 6.99 -6.01 11.46
C TYR A 210 8.51 -6.21 11.34
N SER A 211 9.09 -6.08 10.15
CA SER A 211 10.53 -6.23 9.95
C SER A 211 11.35 -5.18 10.72
N THR A 212 10.84 -3.98 10.93
CA THR A 212 11.52 -2.95 11.73
C THR A 212 11.62 -3.31 13.20
N GLN A 213 10.69 -4.11 13.72
CA GLN A 213 10.63 -4.49 15.14
C GLN A 213 11.41 -5.79 15.39
N ARG A 214 11.17 -6.81 14.58
CA ARG A 214 11.73 -8.17 14.76
C ARG A 214 12.99 -8.42 13.95
N GLY A 215 13.23 -7.61 12.92
CA GLY A 215 14.39 -7.71 12.03
C GLY A 215 15.55 -6.84 12.49
N TYR A 216 16.02 -6.01 11.59
CA TYR A 216 17.23 -5.19 11.74
C TYR A 216 17.09 -4.07 12.79
N GLY A 217 15.91 -3.48 12.93
CA GLY A 217 15.72 -2.28 13.75
C GLY A 217 15.76 -2.56 15.26
N ARG A 218 15.36 -3.76 15.68
CA ARG A 218 15.22 -4.15 17.10
C ARG A 218 14.54 -3.08 17.96
N ASN A 219 13.65 -2.32 17.33
CA ASN A 219 12.99 -1.19 17.92
C ASN A 219 11.60 -1.61 18.42
N HIS A 220 11.20 -1.07 19.57
CA HIS A 220 9.86 -1.23 20.10
C HIS A 220 9.12 0.11 20.02
N PRO A 221 8.37 0.39 18.96
CA PRO A 221 7.53 1.57 18.85
C PRO A 221 6.31 1.46 19.77
N PHE A 222 5.71 2.60 20.07
CA PHE A 222 4.49 2.70 20.85
C PHE A 222 3.43 3.47 20.07
N ALA A 223 2.18 3.02 20.12
CA ALA A 223 1.08 3.82 19.63
C ALA A 223 0.96 5.07 20.50
N GLY A 224 1.45 6.19 19.99
CA GLY A 224 1.31 7.49 20.63
C GLY A 224 -0.16 7.84 20.75
N GLU A 225 -0.87 7.78 19.63
CA GLU A 225 -2.31 7.89 19.57
C GLU A 225 -2.87 7.17 18.34
N ILE A 226 -3.97 6.45 18.52
CA ILE A 226 -4.84 5.98 17.43
C ILE A 226 -6.19 6.65 17.61
N ARG A 227 -6.68 7.31 16.57
CA ARG A 227 -7.96 8.01 16.50
C ARG A 227 -8.76 7.47 15.33
N ILE A 228 -10.00 7.09 15.58
CA ILE A 228 -10.97 6.72 14.56
C ILE A 228 -12.21 7.56 14.79
N GLY A 229 -12.71 8.16 13.72
CA GLY A 229 -13.90 9.02 13.81
C GLY A 229 -14.18 9.71 12.49
N THR A 230 -15.16 10.59 12.48
CA THR A 230 -15.53 11.39 11.32
C THR A 230 -14.89 12.76 11.34
N ALA A 231 -14.45 13.22 10.18
CA ALA A 231 -13.92 14.56 9.96
C ALA A 231 -14.68 15.25 8.83
N GLU A 232 -14.94 16.53 8.99
CA GLU A 232 -15.62 17.34 7.98
C GLU A 232 -14.72 17.59 6.76
N VAL A 233 -15.32 17.53 5.57
CA VAL A 233 -14.67 17.86 4.30
C VAL A 233 -15.17 19.20 3.81
N TRP A 234 -14.26 20.15 3.69
CA TRP A 234 -14.54 21.50 3.25
C TRP A 234 -13.87 21.79 1.92
N ILE A 235 -14.55 22.58 1.08
CA ILE A 235 -13.99 23.18 -0.15
C ILE A 235 -14.20 24.69 -0.11
N GLU A 236 -13.38 25.44 -0.84
CA GLU A 236 -13.57 26.87 -1.05
C GLU A 236 -13.76 27.15 -2.54
N PRO A 237 -15.01 27.10 -3.06
CA PRO A 237 -15.29 27.44 -4.45
C PRO A 237 -14.94 28.89 -4.75
N GLN A 238 -14.21 29.14 -5.83
CA GLN A 238 -13.79 30.51 -6.21
C GLN A 238 -14.99 31.47 -6.40
N GLU A 239 -16.12 30.92 -6.88
CA GLU A 239 -17.34 31.70 -7.13
C GLU A 239 -18.00 32.19 -5.85
N LEU A 240 -17.78 31.47 -4.73
CA LEU A 240 -18.40 31.83 -3.45
C LEU A 240 -17.46 32.64 -2.56
N GLY A 241 -16.15 32.38 -2.60
CA GLY A 241 -15.15 33.06 -1.79
C GLY A 241 -15.25 32.80 -0.28
N PHE A 242 -15.91 31.72 0.09
CA PHE A 242 -15.96 31.20 1.47
C PHE A 242 -16.03 29.66 1.50
N PRO A 243 -15.56 29.01 2.60
CA PRO A 243 -15.60 27.57 2.74
C PRO A 243 -17.04 27.01 2.82
N VAL A 244 -17.26 25.86 2.18
CA VAL A 244 -18.51 25.10 2.20
C VAL A 244 -18.21 23.67 2.64
N CYS A 245 -18.93 23.18 3.66
CA CYS A 245 -18.86 21.79 4.09
C CYS A 245 -19.63 20.90 3.11
N LEU A 246 -18.96 19.88 2.59
CA LEU A 246 -19.56 18.88 1.71
C LEU A 246 -20.17 17.71 2.48
N GLY A 247 -19.72 17.47 3.71
CA GLY A 247 -20.11 16.36 4.53
C GLY A 247 -18.95 15.86 5.38
N GLU A 248 -19.07 14.65 5.88
CA GLU A 248 -18.09 14.00 6.75
C GLU A 248 -17.57 12.71 6.12
N ILE A 249 -16.33 12.37 6.42
CA ILE A 249 -15.73 11.08 6.09
C ILE A 249 -15.16 10.42 7.33
N GLU A 250 -15.29 9.09 7.42
CA GLU A 250 -14.65 8.33 8.50
C GLU A 250 -13.17 8.12 8.17
N LEU A 251 -12.32 8.37 9.15
CA LEU A 251 -10.86 8.25 9.04
C LEU A 251 -10.29 7.46 10.21
N THR A 252 -9.21 6.75 9.94
CA THR A 252 -8.33 6.19 10.97
C THR A 252 -6.98 6.88 10.89
N GLU A 253 -6.57 7.51 11.97
CA GLU A 253 -5.28 8.16 12.13
C GLU A 253 -4.42 7.41 13.16
N CYS A 254 -3.15 7.24 12.88
CA CYS A 254 -2.16 6.66 13.81
C CYS A 254 -0.92 7.53 13.86
N GLU A 255 -0.56 7.98 15.06
CA GLU A 255 0.73 8.57 15.37
C GLU A 255 1.54 7.58 16.21
N MET A 256 2.67 7.11 15.66
CA MET A 256 3.53 6.14 16.31
C MET A 256 4.76 6.82 16.90
N VAL A 257 5.01 6.63 18.19
CA VAL A 257 6.26 7.09 18.86
C VAL A 257 7.30 6.00 18.71
N ASN A 258 8.47 6.39 18.21
CA ASN A 258 9.58 5.48 17.96
C ASN A 258 10.80 5.89 18.77
N GLN A 259 11.88 5.12 18.59
CA GLN A 259 13.16 5.36 19.26
C GLN A 259 13.58 6.81 19.18
N PHE A 260 14.32 7.24 20.18
CA PHE A 260 14.90 8.57 20.20
C PHE A 260 16.17 8.65 19.36
N VAL A 261 16.46 9.85 18.89
CA VAL A 261 17.70 10.27 18.23
C VAL A 261 18.33 11.41 19.00
N GLY A 262 19.61 11.70 18.76
CA GLY A 262 20.35 12.77 19.38
C GLY A 262 21.68 12.28 19.95
N GLU A 263 22.76 13.08 19.79
CA GLU A 263 24.12 12.74 20.21
C GLU A 263 24.37 13.00 21.69
N SER A 264 23.54 13.78 22.36
CA SER A 264 23.64 14.09 23.78
C SER A 264 22.31 13.94 24.51
N ALA A 265 22.34 13.83 25.83
CA ALA A 265 21.13 13.75 26.65
C ALA A 265 20.21 14.99 26.49
N GLU A 266 20.77 16.14 26.19
CA GLU A 266 20.04 17.40 26.02
C GLU A 266 19.37 17.48 24.62
N GLN A 267 19.84 16.71 23.64
CA GLN A 267 19.33 16.66 22.27
C GLN A 267 18.47 15.43 22.00
N ALA A 268 18.34 14.53 22.97
CA ALA A 268 17.57 13.31 22.81
C ALA A 268 16.08 13.62 22.61
N GLN A 269 15.54 13.22 21.47
CA GLN A 269 14.13 13.37 21.11
C GLN A 269 13.58 12.09 20.54
N PHE A 270 12.32 11.80 20.85
CA PHE A 270 11.60 10.73 20.19
C PHE A 270 11.35 11.06 18.72
N THR A 271 11.32 10.04 17.91
CA THR A 271 10.91 10.14 16.51
C THR A 271 9.51 9.64 16.34
N ARG A 272 8.83 10.06 15.27
CA ARG A 272 7.47 9.64 14.99
C ARG A 272 7.28 9.12 13.58
N GLY A 273 6.29 8.28 13.41
CA GLY A 273 5.72 7.92 12.14
C GLY A 273 4.23 8.21 12.13
N TYR A 274 3.69 8.40 10.93
CA TYR A 274 2.30 8.80 10.71
C TYR A 274 1.60 7.89 9.71
N GLY A 275 0.33 7.60 9.98
CA GLY A 275 -0.53 6.86 9.07
C GLY A 275 -1.95 7.39 9.11
N LEU A 276 -2.56 7.51 7.93
CA LEU A 276 -3.95 7.94 7.74
C LEU A 276 -4.60 7.11 6.65
N ALA A 277 -5.81 6.62 6.91
CA ALA A 277 -6.57 5.82 5.96
C ALA A 277 -8.06 6.09 6.07
N PHE A 278 -8.82 5.83 5.01
CA PHE A 278 -10.27 5.93 5.02
C PHE A 278 -10.91 4.82 5.84
N GLY A 279 -12.02 5.15 6.50
CA GLY A 279 -12.83 4.25 7.28
C GLY A 279 -12.09 3.64 8.48
N TYR A 280 -12.61 2.53 8.99
CA TYR A 280 -12.01 1.78 10.08
C TYR A 280 -10.86 0.89 9.56
N ALA A 281 -9.63 1.40 9.59
CA ALA A 281 -8.45 0.77 8.98
C ALA A 281 -7.22 0.80 9.92
N GLU A 282 -7.39 0.39 11.18
CA GLU A 282 -6.39 0.51 12.24
C GLU A 282 -5.05 -0.15 11.88
N ARG A 283 -5.06 -1.41 11.42
CA ARG A 283 -3.82 -2.11 11.02
C ARG A 283 -3.10 -1.42 9.87
N LYS A 284 -3.86 -0.87 8.92
CA LYS A 284 -3.33 -0.10 7.79
C LYS A 284 -2.62 1.16 8.29
N ALA A 285 -3.28 1.97 9.11
CA ALA A 285 -2.72 3.20 9.65
C ALA A 285 -1.47 2.93 10.51
N MET A 286 -1.48 1.88 11.33
CA MET A 286 -0.32 1.45 12.11
C MET A 286 0.84 0.99 11.22
N GLY A 287 0.57 0.17 10.21
CA GLY A 287 1.56 -0.28 9.23
C GLY A 287 2.20 0.89 8.49
N MET A 288 1.37 1.85 8.04
CA MET A 288 1.84 3.09 7.44
C MET A 288 2.78 3.86 8.38
N ALA A 289 2.38 4.07 9.63
CA ALA A 289 3.15 4.84 10.58
C ALA A 289 4.52 4.23 10.86
N LEU A 290 4.62 2.91 10.94
CA LEU A 290 5.89 2.20 11.11
C LEU A 290 6.79 2.36 9.88
N VAL A 291 6.24 2.24 8.70
CA VAL A 291 7.00 2.35 7.44
C VAL A 291 7.36 3.80 7.15
N ASP A 292 6.46 4.78 7.39
CA ASP A 292 6.77 6.21 7.29
C ASP A 292 7.99 6.56 8.13
N ARG A 293 8.04 6.10 9.40
CA ARG A 293 9.22 6.32 10.24
C ARG A 293 10.48 5.65 9.68
N ALA A 294 10.36 4.44 9.16
CA ALA A 294 11.50 3.72 8.60
C ALA A 294 12.08 4.42 7.36
N LEU A 295 11.24 4.96 6.50
CA LEU A 295 11.63 5.71 5.31
C LEU A 295 12.35 7.03 5.63
N ARG A 296 12.19 7.53 6.84
CA ARG A 296 12.84 8.75 7.32
C ARG A 296 14.25 8.51 7.92
N ALA A 297 14.80 7.31 7.78
CA ALA A 297 16.11 6.97 8.34
C ALA A 297 17.21 7.99 7.97
N GLY A 298 17.28 8.41 6.71
CA GLY A 298 18.20 9.41 6.23
C GLY A 298 18.00 10.80 6.88
N GLU A 299 16.73 11.19 7.15
CA GLU A 299 16.42 12.46 7.83
C GLU A 299 16.92 12.47 9.28
N TYR A 300 17.04 11.30 9.89
CA TYR A 300 17.56 11.11 11.26
C TYR A 300 19.04 10.72 11.32
N GLY A 301 19.75 10.72 10.19
CA GLY A 301 21.15 10.31 10.13
C GLY A 301 21.41 8.83 10.41
N GLU A 302 20.38 7.98 10.27
CA GLU A 302 20.48 6.54 10.46
C GLU A 302 20.98 5.83 9.20
N GLU A 303 21.74 4.76 9.38
CA GLU A 303 22.16 3.89 8.29
C GLU A 303 20.99 3.04 7.80
N VAL A 304 20.87 2.89 6.47
CA VAL A 304 19.89 2.01 5.85
C VAL A 304 20.33 0.55 6.01
N GLN A 305 19.65 -0.20 6.86
CA GLN A 305 19.96 -1.60 7.19
C GLN A 305 18.96 -2.62 6.65
N GLY A 306 17.77 -2.17 6.26
CA GLY A 306 16.70 -3.06 5.86
C GLY A 306 15.77 -2.51 4.78
N PRO A 307 14.97 -3.40 4.16
CA PRO A 307 14.12 -3.02 3.02
C PRO A 307 13.07 -1.97 3.35
N ALA A 308 12.55 -1.90 4.59
CA ALA A 308 11.58 -0.90 4.98
C ALA A 308 12.15 0.54 5.03
N GLN A 309 13.48 0.71 5.00
CA GLN A 309 14.16 1.99 4.94
C GLN A 309 14.56 2.40 3.51
N GLN A 310 14.37 1.51 2.55
CA GLN A 310 14.71 1.75 1.13
C GLN A 310 13.51 2.33 0.41
N GLU A 311 13.53 3.64 0.15
CA GLU A 311 12.40 4.37 -0.44
C GLU A 311 11.94 3.75 -1.75
N GLU A 312 12.85 3.57 -2.70
CA GLU A 312 12.53 2.96 -4.01
C GLU A 312 11.92 1.57 -3.86
N PHE A 313 12.52 0.71 -3.00
CA PHE A 313 11.97 -0.64 -2.78
C PHE A 313 10.55 -0.58 -2.23
N VAL A 314 10.29 0.24 -1.22
CA VAL A 314 8.98 0.32 -0.58
C VAL A 314 7.94 0.88 -1.54
N LEU A 315 8.23 2.03 -2.15
CA LEU A 315 7.23 2.76 -2.91
C LEU A 315 6.92 2.13 -4.27
N MET A 316 7.90 1.45 -4.88
CA MET A 316 7.70 0.74 -6.15
C MET A 316 7.04 -0.65 -5.98
N HIS A 317 6.90 -1.16 -4.75
CA HIS A 317 6.34 -2.49 -4.51
C HIS A 317 5.14 -2.49 -3.56
N CYS A 318 4.76 -1.35 -2.99
CA CYS A 318 3.64 -1.30 -2.05
C CYS A 318 2.27 -1.34 -2.73
N ASP A 319 2.18 -1.02 -4.01
CA ASP A 319 0.91 -1.01 -4.74
C ASP A 319 0.53 -2.41 -5.23
N ASN A 320 -0.47 -2.99 -4.59
CA ASN A 320 -0.91 -4.36 -4.87
C ASN A 320 -1.61 -4.50 -6.23
N VAL A 321 -2.23 -3.46 -6.75
CA VAL A 321 -2.87 -3.47 -8.07
C VAL A 321 -1.80 -3.55 -9.16
N GLU A 322 -0.73 -2.76 -9.04
CA GLU A 322 0.40 -2.81 -9.96
C GLU A 322 1.09 -4.18 -9.89
N ALA A 323 1.41 -4.65 -8.66
CA ALA A 323 2.02 -5.96 -8.46
C ALA A 323 1.17 -7.09 -9.03
N ALA A 324 -0.14 -7.08 -8.79
CA ALA A 324 -1.07 -8.08 -9.32
C ALA A 324 -1.14 -8.02 -10.86
N GLY A 325 -1.11 -6.84 -11.45
CA GLY A 325 -1.08 -6.64 -12.89
C GLY A 325 0.17 -7.26 -13.52
N PHE A 326 1.35 -6.95 -12.96
CA PHE A 326 2.62 -7.51 -13.42
C PHE A 326 2.70 -9.02 -13.28
N VAL A 327 2.30 -9.58 -12.15
CA VAL A 327 2.32 -11.03 -11.93
C VAL A 327 1.28 -11.73 -12.82
N SER A 328 0.09 -11.17 -12.92
CA SER A 328 -0.98 -11.78 -13.71
C SER A 328 -0.73 -11.79 -15.21
N HIS A 329 0.01 -10.80 -15.75
CA HIS A 329 0.30 -10.81 -17.18
C HIS A 329 1.18 -11.98 -17.61
N LEU A 330 1.97 -12.58 -16.70
CA LEU A 330 2.83 -13.72 -17.00
C LEU A 330 2.06 -14.97 -17.45
N LYS A 331 0.77 -15.08 -17.13
CA LYS A 331 -0.11 -16.16 -17.60
C LYS A 331 -0.69 -15.92 -18.99
N LEU A 332 -0.51 -14.72 -19.55
CA LEU A 332 -0.97 -14.40 -20.89
C LEU A 332 -0.03 -15.01 -21.94
N PRO A 333 -0.45 -15.13 -23.22
CA PRO A 333 0.37 -15.75 -24.26
C PRO A 333 1.70 -15.03 -24.49
N HIS A 334 2.81 -15.68 -24.12
CA HIS A 334 4.19 -15.23 -24.34
C HIS A 334 4.98 -16.24 -25.19
N TYR A 335 4.28 -17.03 -26.01
CA TYR A 335 4.91 -18.13 -26.75
C TYR A 335 5.98 -17.65 -27.75
N VAL A 336 5.87 -16.45 -28.30
CA VAL A 336 6.86 -15.88 -29.24
C VAL A 336 8.18 -15.64 -28.51
N ASP A 337 8.12 -14.97 -27.36
CA ASP A 337 9.30 -14.66 -26.56
C ASP A 337 9.93 -15.93 -26.02
N PHE A 338 9.11 -16.86 -25.50
CA PHE A 338 9.57 -18.15 -25.00
C PHE A 338 10.25 -19.00 -26.08
N GLN A 339 9.73 -19.05 -27.32
CA GLN A 339 10.37 -19.77 -28.42
C GLN A 339 11.72 -19.15 -28.77
N SER A 340 11.86 -17.84 -28.73
CA SER A 340 13.13 -17.15 -28.97
C SER A 340 14.19 -17.55 -27.94
N GLU A 341 13.84 -17.55 -26.66
CA GLU A 341 14.74 -17.99 -25.58
C GLU A 341 15.08 -19.48 -25.69
N LEU A 342 14.10 -20.32 -26.03
CA LEU A 342 14.28 -21.74 -26.21
C LEU A 342 15.30 -22.04 -27.34
N GLU A 343 15.20 -21.30 -28.45
CA GLU A 343 16.18 -21.43 -29.55
C GLU A 343 17.57 -20.96 -29.12
N LEU A 344 17.66 -19.89 -28.35
CA LEU A 344 18.93 -19.41 -27.81
C LEU A 344 19.58 -20.47 -26.92
N ILE A 345 18.83 -21.06 -25.98
CA ILE A 345 19.35 -22.12 -25.10
C ILE A 345 19.77 -23.34 -25.90
N ARG A 346 19.01 -23.76 -26.92
CA ARG A 346 19.37 -24.87 -27.79
C ARG A 346 20.69 -24.61 -28.53
N LYS A 347 20.89 -23.39 -29.02
CA LYS A 347 22.16 -22.99 -29.65
C LYS A 347 23.33 -23.02 -28.67
N LEU A 348 23.15 -22.51 -27.47
CA LEU A 348 24.17 -22.50 -26.43
C LEU A 348 24.57 -23.93 -25.96
N ARG A 349 23.66 -24.90 -26.06
CA ARG A 349 23.89 -26.31 -25.69
C ARG A 349 24.46 -27.15 -26.83
N GLN A 350 24.53 -26.62 -28.06
CA GLN A 350 25.23 -27.33 -29.13
C GLN A 350 26.72 -27.40 -28.77
N PRO A 351 27.38 -28.60 -28.87
CA PRO A 351 28.80 -28.67 -28.68
C PRO A 351 29.47 -27.69 -29.63
N GLN A 352 30.31 -26.81 -29.11
CA GLN A 352 31.17 -26.00 -29.99
C GLN A 352 32.03 -27.03 -30.75
N ALA A 353 31.92 -27.04 -32.09
CA ALA A 353 32.84 -27.78 -32.92
C ALA A 353 34.24 -27.30 -32.54
N GLU A 354 35.09 -28.22 -32.07
CA GLU A 354 36.51 -27.89 -31.88
C GLU A 354 37.02 -27.26 -33.15
N PRO A 355 37.77 -26.15 -33.07
CA PRO A 355 38.39 -25.58 -34.25
C PRO A 355 39.24 -26.71 -34.85
N ALA A 356 38.97 -27.06 -36.13
CA ALA A 356 39.76 -28.02 -36.88
C ALA A 356 41.21 -27.60 -36.73
N GLU A 357 42.05 -28.44 -36.09
CA GLU A 357 43.48 -28.24 -36.09
C GLU A 357 43.89 -28.22 -37.54
N ALA A 358 44.42 -27.09 -37.97
CA ALA A 358 45.09 -26.94 -39.27
C ALA A 358 46.35 -27.85 -39.20
N HIS A 359 46.21 -29.10 -39.70
CA HIS A 359 47.39 -29.89 -40.04
C HIS A 359 48.15 -29.12 -41.09
N ALA A 360 49.23 -28.48 -40.67
CA ALA A 360 50.28 -28.03 -41.57
C ALA A 360 50.99 -29.27 -42.05
N ASP A 361 50.68 -29.67 -43.25
CA ASP A 361 51.54 -30.60 -44.03
C ASP A 361 52.87 -29.92 -44.26
N ALA A 362 53.87 -30.34 -43.52
CA ALA A 362 55.26 -30.07 -43.80
C ALA A 362 55.74 -31.22 -44.66
N ASP A 363 55.85 -30.98 -45.96
CA ASP A 363 56.71 -31.85 -46.80
C ASP A 363 57.71 -30.98 -47.53
N ALA A 364 58.90 -31.40 -47.30
CA ALA A 364 60.20 -31.11 -47.82
C ALA A 364 60.30 -30.79 -49.35
N ASP A 365 61.13 -29.86 -49.68
CA ASP A 365 62.29 -30.28 -50.50
C ASP A 365 63.41 -29.23 -50.46
N ALA A 366 64.60 -29.84 -50.52
CA ALA A 366 65.88 -29.26 -50.32
C ALA A 366 66.37 -28.48 -51.50
N ASP A 367 67.40 -27.76 -51.26
CA ASP A 367 68.60 -27.44 -52.02
C ASP A 367 68.80 -26.00 -52.51
N ALA A 368 69.96 -25.60 -52.13
CA ALA A 368 71.01 -24.85 -52.87
C ALA A 368 71.08 -23.30 -52.71
N GLU A 369 72.24 -23.03 -52.13
CA GLU A 369 73.17 -21.94 -52.46
C GLU A 369 73.00 -20.54 -51.87
N THR A 370 73.87 -20.31 -50.89
CA THR A 370 74.48 -19.01 -50.56
C THR A 370 75.36 -18.54 -51.73
N PRO A 371 75.64 -17.26 -52.00
CA PRO A 371 76.46 -16.48 -51.08
C PRO A 371 76.23 -14.96 -51.02
N ALA A 372 76.62 -14.47 -49.87
CA ALA A 372 77.43 -13.26 -49.60
C ALA A 372 77.10 -11.82 -50.03
N LYS A 373 77.26 -11.00 -49.01
CA LYS A 373 77.73 -9.57 -49.09
C LYS A 373 76.67 -8.52 -49.46
N GLU A 374 76.58 -7.44 -48.82
CA GLU A 374 77.40 -6.48 -48.08
C GLU A 374 76.54 -5.34 -47.55
N LYS A 375 76.84 -4.91 -46.32
CA LYS A 375 76.98 -3.55 -45.81
C LYS A 375 76.15 -2.34 -46.30
N ARG A 376 75.79 -1.60 -45.22
CA ARG A 376 75.61 -0.13 -45.14
C ARG A 376 74.21 0.39 -45.56
N ALA A 377 73.55 1.25 -44.75
CA ALA A 377 73.95 2.25 -43.80
C ALA A 377 72.86 2.33 -42.72
#